data_16314b07498c33ea1803a74597384428
#
_entry.id   16314b07498c33ea1803a74597384428
#
_cell.length_a   1.000
_cell.length_b   1.000
_cell.length_c   1.000
_cell.angle_alpha   90.00
_cell.angle_beta   90.00
_cell.angle_gamma   90.00
#
_symmetry.space_group_name_H-M   'P 1'
#
loop_
_entity.id
_entity.type
_entity.pdbx_description
1 polymer ?
#
loop_
_entity_poly.entity_id
_entity_poly.type
_entity_poly.pdbx_seq_one_letter_code
_entity_poly.pdbx_strand_id
1 'polypeptide(L)'
;MVDDGDLNGHGYILAQQVGLMRTHVAHLGMRTSVSVVRIVTAHTRGECELAGSLFDKVWGMSSMVPNEVIIATVHAGGYASLAWIGEELAGASWGFLGAEATLHSHVTGVLPAHNSSGIGEALKRHQWMWANERSLAAITWTFDPLVRRNAYFNLVKLGAEVTEYHEDFYGSINDGLNRGEHTDRLLVRWQVAGCASAQPLGAPATTAEWTIPTPDDIEALRVSNRSEAQAWRARQRADLRKAFSGDWKVAGLMSDGSYAVVRA
;
A
#
# COMPACT_ATOMS: atom_id res chain seq x y z
N MET A 1 0.62 16.25 -58.65
CA MET A 1 -0.58 16.97 -58.28
C MET A 1 -1.45 15.95 -57.53
N VAL A 2 -1.22 15.82 -56.24
CA VAL A 2 -2.16 15.14 -55.30
C VAL A 2 -2.12 15.88 -54.01
N ASP A 3 -3.26 16.23 -53.53
CA ASP A 3 -3.67 17.17 -52.55
C ASP A 3 -3.30 16.75 -51.12
N ASP A 4 -2.75 17.64 -50.33
CA ASP A 4 -2.44 17.47 -48.92
C ASP A 4 -3.74 17.66 -48.10
N GLY A 5 -4.30 16.58 -47.59
CA GLY A 5 -5.44 16.59 -46.66
C GLY A 5 -5.01 16.74 -45.22
N ASP A 6 -5.26 17.94 -44.70
CA ASP A 6 -5.08 18.39 -43.31
C ASP A 6 -5.97 17.53 -42.35
N LEU A 7 -5.35 16.82 -41.40
CA LEU A 7 -6.04 16.12 -40.30
C LEU A 7 -5.81 16.88 -39.01
N ASN A 8 -6.70 17.82 -38.73
CA ASN A 8 -6.82 18.50 -37.45
C ASN A 8 -7.07 17.48 -36.31
N GLY A 9 -6.04 17.21 -35.54
CA GLY A 9 -6.14 16.49 -34.28
C GLY A 9 -6.71 17.35 -33.18
N HIS A 10 -7.91 17.07 -32.75
CA HIS A 10 -8.51 17.70 -31.57
C HIS A 10 -7.81 17.17 -30.31
N GLY A 11 -6.87 17.94 -29.79
CA GLY A 11 -6.32 17.73 -28.47
C GLY A 11 -7.33 18.10 -27.39
N TYR A 12 -7.89 17.11 -26.71
CA TYR A 12 -8.67 17.35 -25.50
C TYR A 12 -7.73 17.67 -24.35
N ILE A 13 -7.69 18.95 -23.99
CA ILE A 13 -7.08 19.40 -22.72
C ILE A 13 -8.14 19.16 -21.64
N LEU A 14 -8.03 18.04 -20.92
CA LEU A 14 -8.76 17.83 -19.68
C LEU A 14 -8.05 18.60 -18.56
N ALA A 15 -8.56 19.77 -18.22
CA ALA A 15 -8.18 20.47 -17.01
C ALA A 15 -8.66 19.65 -15.80
N GLN A 16 -7.73 19.01 -15.10
CA GLN A 16 -8.01 18.35 -13.82
C GLN A 16 -8.31 19.42 -12.77
N GLN A 17 -9.56 19.52 -12.35
CA GLN A 17 -9.95 20.22 -11.13
C GLN A 17 -9.43 19.43 -9.92
N VAL A 18 -8.29 19.85 -9.40
CA VAL A 18 -7.82 19.43 -8.09
C VAL A 18 -8.65 20.16 -7.04
N GLY A 19 -9.58 19.43 -6.39
CA GLY A 19 -10.37 19.95 -5.28
C GLY A 19 -9.45 20.33 -4.10
N LEU A 20 -9.23 21.62 -3.91
CA LEU A 20 -8.56 22.19 -2.74
C LEU A 20 -9.48 22.06 -1.53
N MET A 21 -9.21 21.09 -0.65
CA MET A 21 -9.74 21.12 0.72
C MET A 21 -9.06 22.26 1.49
N ARG A 22 -9.76 23.37 1.64
CA ARG A 22 -9.37 24.46 2.55
C ARG A 22 -9.71 24.03 3.98
N THR A 23 -8.70 23.67 4.77
CA THR A 23 -8.79 23.68 6.23
C THR A 23 -8.53 25.09 6.73
N HIS A 24 -9.48 25.63 7.48
CA HIS A 24 -9.32 26.89 8.21
C HIS A 24 -8.27 26.68 9.31
N VAL A 25 -7.12 27.31 9.19
CA VAL A 25 -6.14 27.44 10.27
C VAL A 25 -6.03 28.91 10.63
N ALA A 26 -6.30 29.18 11.91
CA ALA A 26 -6.14 30.52 12.49
C ALA A 26 -4.66 30.96 12.44
N HIS A 27 -4.44 32.24 12.13
CA HIS A 27 -3.15 32.88 12.03
C HIS A 27 -2.33 32.77 13.32
N LEU A 28 -1.19 32.07 13.24
CA LEU A 28 0.03 32.42 13.96
C LEU A 28 1.20 32.25 12.95
N GLY A 29 1.97 33.30 12.79
CA GLY A 29 2.91 33.50 11.71
C GLY A 29 4.10 32.52 11.71
N MET A 30 3.95 31.42 10.99
CA MET A 30 5.04 30.62 10.41
C MET A 30 4.53 30.14 9.05
N ARG A 31 5.14 30.62 7.97
CA ARG A 31 4.90 30.09 6.62
C ARG A 31 5.51 28.70 6.55
N THR A 32 4.78 27.67 6.98
CA THR A 32 5.06 26.31 6.55
C THR A 32 4.56 26.20 5.12
N SER A 33 5.47 26.15 4.16
CA SER A 33 5.15 25.76 2.81
C SER A 33 4.59 24.35 2.87
N VAL A 34 3.30 24.18 2.63
CA VAL A 34 2.71 22.85 2.44
C VAL A 34 3.33 22.31 1.16
N SER A 35 4.29 21.42 1.29
CA SER A 35 4.91 20.77 0.16
C SER A 35 3.86 19.91 -0.54
N VAL A 36 3.47 20.31 -1.75
CA VAL A 36 2.47 19.58 -2.55
C VAL A 36 3.13 18.30 -3.05
N VAL A 37 2.55 17.16 -2.67
CA VAL A 37 2.95 15.86 -3.20
C VAL A 37 2.36 15.72 -4.61
N ARG A 38 3.23 15.53 -5.61
CA ARG A 38 2.85 15.24 -6.99
C ARG A 38 3.08 13.74 -7.25
N ILE A 39 2.02 13.03 -7.68
CA ILE A 39 2.13 11.62 -8.05
C ILE A 39 1.92 11.50 -9.55
N VAL A 40 2.78 10.74 -10.20
CA VAL A 40 2.72 10.45 -11.64
C VAL A 40 2.81 8.95 -11.87
N THR A 41 2.02 8.45 -12.84
CA THR A 41 2.15 7.08 -13.31
C THR A 41 3.44 6.94 -14.11
N ALA A 42 4.22 5.90 -13.85
CA ALA A 42 5.43 5.59 -14.60
C ALA A 42 5.08 4.82 -15.87
N HIS A 43 5.57 5.27 -17.01
CA HIS A 43 5.33 4.67 -18.32
C HIS A 43 6.62 4.36 -19.08
N THR A 44 7.68 5.10 -18.79
CA THR A 44 8.97 4.96 -19.46
C THR A 44 9.90 4.03 -18.70
N ARG A 45 10.89 3.48 -19.41
CA ARG A 45 11.96 2.70 -18.81
C ARG A 45 12.64 3.45 -17.65
N GLY A 46 13.01 4.72 -17.86
CA GLY A 46 13.68 5.53 -16.84
C GLY A 46 12.84 5.75 -15.60
N GLU A 47 11.52 5.95 -15.74
CA GLU A 47 10.61 6.07 -14.60
C GLU A 47 10.47 4.75 -13.83
N CYS A 48 10.44 3.61 -14.51
CA CYS A 48 10.45 2.29 -13.87
C CYS A 48 11.77 2.04 -13.11
N GLU A 49 12.91 2.41 -13.67
CA GLU A 49 14.22 2.34 -13.02
C GLU A 49 14.30 3.25 -11.77
N LEU A 50 13.67 4.43 -11.80
CA LEU A 50 13.55 5.29 -10.63
C LEU A 50 12.72 4.63 -9.52
N ALA A 51 11.61 3.96 -9.85
CA ALA A 51 10.81 3.20 -8.88
C ALA A 51 11.64 2.09 -8.24
N GLY A 52 12.34 1.27 -9.03
CA GLY A 52 13.21 0.20 -8.54
C GLY A 52 14.30 0.72 -7.62
N SER A 53 14.98 1.80 -8.02
CA SER A 53 16.04 2.45 -7.22
C SER A 53 15.51 3.00 -5.89
N LEU A 54 14.25 3.48 -5.85
CA LEU A 54 13.62 3.92 -4.62
C LEU A 54 13.33 2.73 -3.70
N PHE A 55 12.83 1.61 -4.23
CA PHE A 55 12.60 0.41 -3.44
C PHE A 55 13.90 -0.12 -2.83
N ASP A 56 14.99 -0.14 -3.59
CA ASP A 56 16.32 -0.53 -3.08
C ASP A 56 16.73 0.32 -1.87
N LYS A 57 16.53 1.65 -1.93
CA LYS A 57 16.82 2.56 -0.82
C LYS A 57 15.93 2.32 0.40
N VAL A 58 14.64 2.05 0.20
CA VAL A 58 13.67 1.84 1.30
C VAL A 58 13.95 0.54 2.04
N TRP A 59 14.29 -0.54 1.33
CA TRP A 59 14.54 -1.87 1.92
C TRP A 59 15.99 -2.15 2.23
N GLY A 60 16.91 -1.28 1.83
CA GLY A 60 18.35 -1.48 2.05
C GLY A 60 18.90 -2.69 1.30
N MET A 61 18.33 -3.00 0.15
CA MET A 61 18.70 -4.13 -0.72
C MET A 61 19.00 -3.64 -2.12
N SER A 62 19.87 -4.31 -2.83
CA SER A 62 20.02 -4.12 -4.27
C SER A 62 19.05 -5.03 -5.02
N SER A 63 18.35 -4.47 -6.02
CA SER A 63 17.40 -5.20 -6.86
C SER A 63 16.28 -5.89 -6.05
N MET A 64 15.70 -5.14 -5.10
CA MET A 64 14.54 -5.59 -4.32
C MET A 64 13.40 -6.05 -5.24
N VAL A 65 13.17 -5.32 -6.32
CA VAL A 65 12.38 -5.74 -7.48
C VAL A 65 13.26 -5.51 -8.72
N PRO A 66 13.56 -6.54 -9.52
CA PRO A 66 14.33 -6.36 -10.74
C PRO A 66 13.66 -5.36 -11.69
N ASN A 67 14.42 -4.39 -12.19
CA ASN A 67 13.89 -3.35 -13.08
C ASN A 67 13.20 -3.94 -14.31
N GLU A 68 13.72 -5.04 -14.85
CA GLU A 68 13.14 -5.75 -15.99
C GLU A 68 11.71 -6.25 -15.71
N VAL A 69 11.44 -6.66 -14.46
CA VAL A 69 10.11 -7.11 -14.03
C VAL A 69 9.15 -5.93 -13.94
N ILE A 70 9.60 -4.80 -13.38
CA ILE A 70 8.78 -3.56 -13.33
C ILE A 70 8.45 -3.11 -14.76
N ILE A 71 9.46 -3.01 -15.64
CA ILE A 71 9.30 -2.58 -17.04
C ILE A 71 8.35 -3.51 -17.79
N ALA A 72 8.56 -4.83 -17.71
CA ALA A 72 7.74 -5.81 -18.43
C ALA A 72 6.28 -5.78 -17.96
N THR A 73 6.03 -5.68 -16.65
CA THR A 73 4.66 -5.65 -16.11
C THR A 73 3.95 -4.33 -16.42
N VAL A 74 4.64 -3.18 -16.36
CA VAL A 74 4.08 -1.89 -16.77
C VAL A 74 3.75 -1.91 -18.27
N HIS A 75 4.63 -2.46 -19.11
CA HIS A 75 4.37 -2.62 -20.54
C HIS A 75 3.16 -3.52 -20.82
N ALA A 76 2.96 -4.56 -19.99
CA ALA A 76 1.81 -5.45 -20.07
C ALA A 76 0.50 -4.87 -19.46
N GLY A 77 0.47 -3.60 -19.12
CA GLY A 77 -0.70 -2.93 -18.57
C GLY A 77 -0.77 -2.90 -17.03
N GLY A 78 0.31 -3.25 -16.33
CA GLY A 78 0.43 -3.12 -14.89
C GLY A 78 0.63 -1.66 -14.45
N TYR A 79 0.83 -1.46 -13.17
CA TYR A 79 0.88 -0.16 -12.52
C TYR A 79 2.25 0.12 -11.90
N ALA A 80 2.79 1.29 -12.15
CA ALA A 80 3.86 1.88 -11.35
C ALA A 80 3.61 3.38 -11.20
N SER A 81 4.03 3.98 -10.08
CA SER A 81 3.91 5.42 -9.84
C SER A 81 5.04 5.94 -8.98
N LEU A 82 5.32 7.23 -9.15
CA LEU A 82 6.36 8.00 -8.48
C LEU A 82 5.73 9.17 -7.74
N ALA A 83 6.07 9.36 -6.46
CA ALA A 83 5.64 10.49 -5.64
C ALA A 83 6.78 11.47 -5.43
N TRP A 84 6.58 12.73 -5.80
CA TRP A 84 7.55 13.80 -5.77
C TRP A 84 7.16 14.88 -4.78
N ILE A 85 8.15 15.43 -4.07
CA ILE A 85 8.05 16.67 -3.29
C ILE A 85 9.03 17.66 -3.91
N GLY A 86 8.50 18.65 -4.65
CA GLY A 86 9.35 19.46 -5.52
C GLY A 86 10.07 18.59 -6.55
N GLU A 87 11.40 18.61 -6.56
CA GLU A 87 12.24 17.78 -7.43
C GLU A 87 12.74 16.48 -6.75
N GLU A 88 12.39 16.24 -5.49
CA GLU A 88 12.82 15.06 -4.75
C GLU A 88 11.83 13.91 -4.95
N LEU A 89 12.35 12.73 -5.36
CA LEU A 89 11.58 11.49 -5.39
C LEU A 89 11.46 10.94 -3.96
N ALA A 90 10.25 10.99 -3.40
CA ALA A 90 9.97 10.68 -2.00
C ALA A 90 9.30 9.32 -1.78
N GLY A 91 8.66 8.78 -2.81
CA GLY A 91 7.96 7.50 -2.72
C GLY A 91 7.67 6.88 -4.09
N ALA A 92 7.39 5.59 -4.11
CA ALA A 92 6.95 4.87 -5.30
C ALA A 92 6.00 3.73 -4.95
N SER A 93 5.20 3.31 -5.91
CA SER A 93 4.36 2.11 -5.80
C SER A 93 4.40 1.33 -7.10
N TRP A 94 4.37 0.00 -7.00
CA TRP A 94 4.33 -0.90 -8.14
C TRP A 94 3.37 -2.07 -7.88
N GLY A 95 2.70 -2.52 -8.94
CA GLY A 95 1.78 -3.64 -8.92
C GLY A 95 1.52 -4.20 -10.32
N PHE A 96 0.93 -5.36 -10.39
CA PHE A 96 0.63 -6.08 -11.62
C PHE A 96 -0.82 -6.57 -11.62
N LEU A 97 -1.36 -6.81 -12.81
CA LEU A 97 -2.72 -7.31 -12.97
C LEU A 97 -2.80 -8.74 -12.44
N GLY A 98 -3.79 -8.99 -11.59
CA GLY A 98 -4.12 -10.30 -11.03
C GLY A 98 -5.35 -10.92 -11.70
N ALA A 99 -5.78 -12.06 -11.19
CA ALA A 99 -7.02 -12.70 -11.60
C ALA A 99 -8.25 -11.82 -11.24
N GLU A 100 -9.42 -12.14 -11.83
CA GLU A 100 -10.71 -11.50 -11.51
C GLU A 100 -10.70 -9.97 -11.64
N ALA A 101 -10.01 -9.44 -12.64
CA ALA A 101 -9.87 -8.01 -12.88
C ALA A 101 -9.36 -7.26 -11.63
N THR A 102 -8.37 -7.78 -10.93
CA THR A 102 -7.75 -7.11 -9.78
C THR A 102 -6.38 -6.53 -10.14
N LEU A 103 -5.94 -5.55 -9.35
CA LEU A 103 -4.54 -5.12 -9.30
C LEU A 103 -3.90 -5.70 -8.04
N HIS A 104 -2.86 -6.51 -8.16
CA HIS A 104 -2.03 -6.88 -7.03
C HIS A 104 -0.99 -5.78 -6.79
N SER A 105 -1.18 -5.00 -5.71
CA SER A 105 -0.25 -3.95 -5.29
C SER A 105 0.92 -4.59 -4.56
N HIS A 106 2.01 -4.86 -5.26
CA HIS A 106 3.10 -5.67 -4.71
C HIS A 106 3.96 -4.90 -3.71
N VAL A 107 4.36 -3.68 -4.06
CA VAL A 107 5.20 -2.84 -3.19
C VAL A 107 4.79 -1.38 -3.25
N THR A 108 4.78 -0.73 -2.08
CA THR A 108 4.67 0.72 -1.92
C THR A 108 5.69 1.15 -0.90
N GLY A 109 6.61 2.00 -1.28
CA GLY A 109 7.71 2.50 -0.45
C GLY A 109 7.71 4.01 -0.36
N VAL A 110 8.06 4.53 0.81
CA VAL A 110 8.29 5.94 1.09
C VAL A 110 9.65 6.05 1.75
N LEU A 111 10.48 6.99 1.32
CA LEU A 111 11.79 7.21 1.93
C LEU A 111 11.65 7.55 3.42
N PRO A 112 12.55 7.07 4.29
CA PRO A 112 12.47 7.30 5.74
C PRO A 112 12.34 8.77 6.14
N ALA A 113 13.00 9.69 5.41
CA ALA A 113 12.91 11.13 5.62
C ALA A 113 11.48 11.69 5.47
N HIS A 114 10.61 10.97 4.77
CA HIS A 114 9.23 11.38 4.48
C HIS A 114 8.18 10.46 5.14
N ASN A 115 8.58 9.65 6.11
CA ASN A 115 7.65 8.83 6.87
C ASN A 115 6.61 9.70 7.57
N SER A 116 5.38 9.21 7.67
CA SER A 116 4.24 9.91 8.30
C SER A 116 3.80 11.22 7.62
N SER A 117 4.31 11.54 6.42
CA SER A 117 3.93 12.72 5.63
C SER A 117 2.65 12.57 4.79
N GLY A 118 2.00 11.39 4.85
CA GLY A 118 0.80 11.09 4.04
C GLY A 118 1.09 10.58 2.62
N ILE A 119 2.36 10.50 2.19
CA ILE A 119 2.74 10.05 0.84
C ILE A 119 2.26 8.62 0.56
N GLY A 120 2.39 7.70 1.52
CA GLY A 120 1.92 6.33 1.37
C GLY A 120 0.41 6.24 1.09
N GLU A 121 -0.38 7.06 1.79
CA GLU A 121 -1.83 7.17 1.54
C GLU A 121 -2.11 7.78 0.18
N ALA A 122 -1.41 8.85 -0.20
CA ALA A 122 -1.57 9.49 -1.50
C ALA A 122 -1.23 8.53 -2.66
N LEU A 123 -0.17 7.73 -2.55
CA LEU A 123 0.18 6.68 -3.50
C LEU A 123 -0.93 5.62 -3.63
N LYS A 124 -1.50 5.17 -2.50
CA LYS A 124 -2.59 4.19 -2.50
C LYS A 124 -3.86 4.77 -3.11
N ARG A 125 -4.22 6.01 -2.82
CA ARG A 125 -5.38 6.68 -3.43
C ARG A 125 -5.19 6.88 -4.93
N HIS A 126 -3.99 7.24 -5.39
CA HIS A 126 -3.67 7.32 -6.80
C HIS A 126 -3.79 5.94 -7.48
N GLN A 127 -3.33 4.87 -6.83
CA GLN A 127 -3.48 3.51 -7.31
C GLN A 127 -4.96 3.10 -7.43
N TRP A 128 -5.80 3.51 -6.46
CA TRP A 128 -7.23 3.27 -6.50
C TRP A 128 -7.89 4.00 -7.69
N MET A 129 -7.57 5.27 -7.92
CA MET A 129 -8.10 6.03 -9.07
C MET A 129 -7.69 5.37 -10.39
N TRP A 130 -6.43 4.98 -10.51
CA TRP A 130 -5.92 4.27 -11.69
C TRP A 130 -6.65 2.95 -11.94
N ALA A 131 -6.94 2.18 -10.89
CA ALA A 131 -7.69 0.93 -10.97
C ALA A 131 -9.16 1.18 -11.35
N ASN A 132 -9.79 2.22 -10.82
CA ASN A 132 -11.17 2.61 -11.13
C ASN A 132 -11.34 3.04 -12.59
N GLU A 133 -10.41 3.84 -13.13
CA GLU A 133 -10.38 4.24 -14.55
C GLU A 133 -10.31 3.05 -15.50
N ARG A 134 -9.79 1.91 -15.03
CA ARG A 134 -9.68 0.65 -15.79
C ARG A 134 -10.76 -0.36 -15.48
N SER A 135 -11.77 0.06 -14.71
CA SER A 135 -12.89 -0.80 -14.30
C SER A 135 -12.43 -2.10 -13.60
N LEU A 136 -11.33 -2.03 -12.84
CA LEU A 136 -10.89 -3.16 -12.05
C LEU A 136 -11.85 -3.40 -10.88
N ALA A 137 -11.97 -4.64 -10.45
CA ALA A 137 -12.87 -5.03 -9.37
C ALA A 137 -12.33 -4.57 -8.00
N ALA A 138 -11.05 -4.76 -7.77
CA ALA A 138 -10.42 -4.43 -6.49
C ALA A 138 -8.89 -4.30 -6.62
N ILE A 139 -8.27 -3.82 -5.55
CA ILE A 139 -6.82 -3.87 -5.34
C ILE A 139 -6.56 -4.86 -4.20
N THR A 140 -5.60 -5.76 -4.39
CA THR A 140 -5.19 -6.73 -3.36
C THR A 140 -3.70 -6.54 -3.02
N TRP A 141 -3.34 -6.84 -1.79
CA TRP A 141 -1.92 -6.93 -1.37
C TRP A 141 -1.79 -7.72 -0.08
N THR A 142 -0.56 -8.08 0.24
CA THR A 142 -0.25 -8.75 1.49
C THR A 142 0.53 -7.84 2.43
N PHE A 143 0.38 -8.04 3.73
CA PHE A 143 1.20 -7.36 4.73
C PHE A 143 1.49 -8.27 5.93
N ASP A 144 2.57 -7.97 6.66
CA ASP A 144 2.92 -8.70 7.88
C ASP A 144 1.98 -8.33 9.02
N PRO A 145 1.19 -9.29 9.56
CA PRO A 145 0.21 -9.01 10.61
C PRO A 145 0.81 -8.58 11.95
N LEU A 146 2.10 -8.77 12.19
CA LEU A 146 2.77 -8.28 13.40
C LEU A 146 3.10 -6.79 13.34
N VAL A 147 3.15 -6.19 12.15
CA VAL A 147 3.46 -4.76 12.00
C VAL A 147 2.19 -3.94 12.22
N ARG A 148 1.94 -3.54 13.49
CA ARG A 148 0.74 -2.81 13.94
C ARG A 148 0.45 -1.57 13.09
N ARG A 149 1.46 -0.78 12.76
CA ARG A 149 1.30 0.42 11.93
C ARG A 149 0.77 0.11 10.53
N ASN A 150 1.17 -1.04 9.93
CA ASN A 150 0.67 -1.48 8.64
C ASN A 150 -0.76 -1.98 8.75
N ALA A 151 -1.09 -2.73 9.82
CA ALA A 151 -2.46 -3.15 10.10
C ALA A 151 -3.38 -1.93 10.23
N TYR A 152 -2.99 -0.91 11.01
CA TYR A 152 -3.75 0.33 11.15
C TYR A 152 -3.92 1.06 9.80
N PHE A 153 -2.83 1.18 9.03
CA PHE A 153 -2.87 1.81 7.72
C PHE A 153 -3.83 1.10 6.77
N ASN A 154 -3.73 -0.22 6.67
CA ASN A 154 -4.51 -1.02 5.72
C ASN A 154 -5.98 -1.12 6.13
N LEU A 155 -6.27 -1.44 7.40
CA LEU A 155 -7.62 -1.75 7.84
C LEU A 155 -8.39 -0.53 8.31
N VAL A 156 -7.72 0.45 8.95
CA VAL A 156 -8.38 1.64 9.48
C VAL A 156 -8.29 2.81 8.50
N LYS A 157 -7.10 3.15 7.99
CA LYS A 157 -6.98 4.31 7.08
C LYS A 157 -7.51 4.03 5.68
N LEU A 158 -7.23 2.87 5.10
CA LEU A 158 -7.68 2.53 3.76
C LEU A 158 -9.04 1.81 3.76
N GLY A 159 -9.44 1.18 4.85
CA GLY A 159 -10.67 0.41 4.93
C GLY A 159 -10.62 -0.88 4.09
N ALA A 160 -9.44 -1.46 3.89
CA ALA A 160 -9.30 -2.72 3.19
C ALA A 160 -9.77 -3.88 4.09
N GLU A 161 -10.37 -4.90 3.49
CA GLU A 161 -10.88 -6.07 4.17
C GLU A 161 -9.84 -7.20 4.14
N VAL A 162 -9.70 -7.91 5.26
CA VAL A 162 -8.85 -9.12 5.32
C VAL A 162 -9.62 -10.28 4.70
N THR A 163 -9.02 -10.94 3.71
CA THR A 163 -9.65 -12.05 2.99
C THR A 163 -8.99 -13.40 3.26
N GLU A 164 -7.67 -13.43 3.46
CA GLU A 164 -6.92 -14.67 3.62
C GLU A 164 -5.74 -14.49 4.58
N TYR A 165 -5.31 -15.61 5.16
CA TYR A 165 -4.07 -15.70 5.93
C TYR A 165 -3.15 -16.75 5.31
N HIS A 166 -1.91 -16.37 5.08
CA HIS A 166 -0.88 -17.24 4.53
C HIS A 166 0.31 -17.34 5.48
N GLU A 167 0.63 -18.56 5.87
CA GLU A 167 1.81 -18.83 6.66
C GLU A 167 3.04 -18.87 5.75
N ASP A 168 4.10 -18.22 6.19
CA ASP A 168 5.41 -18.24 5.52
C ASP A 168 5.36 -18.02 3.99
N PHE A 169 4.52 -17.07 3.58
CA PHE A 169 4.11 -16.84 2.19
C PHE A 169 5.29 -16.68 1.20
N TYR A 170 6.32 -15.96 1.61
CA TYR A 170 7.53 -15.75 0.82
C TYR A 170 8.72 -16.59 1.28
N GLY A 171 8.53 -17.50 2.22
CA GLY A 171 9.64 -18.16 2.90
C GLY A 171 10.42 -17.20 3.81
N SER A 172 11.65 -17.53 4.10
CA SER A 172 12.53 -16.67 4.90
C SER A 172 13.16 -15.58 4.03
N ILE A 173 12.77 -14.32 4.25
CA ILE A 173 13.35 -13.17 3.55
C ILE A 173 14.42 -12.52 4.41
N ASN A 174 15.64 -12.45 3.88
CA ASN A 174 16.75 -11.81 4.55
C ASN A 174 16.96 -10.38 4.03
N ASP A 175 16.01 -9.49 4.33
CA ASP A 175 16.08 -8.05 4.07
C ASP A 175 16.27 -7.26 5.37
N GLY A 176 16.37 -5.94 5.25
CA GLY A 176 16.53 -5.02 6.38
C GLY A 176 15.36 -5.02 7.37
N LEU A 177 14.17 -5.45 6.95
CA LEU A 177 12.94 -5.44 7.75
C LEU A 177 12.60 -6.82 8.33
N ASN A 178 12.69 -7.89 7.54
CA ASN A 178 12.29 -9.25 7.95
C ASN A 178 13.42 -10.02 8.67
N ARG A 179 14.69 -9.69 8.39
CA ARG A 179 15.88 -10.26 9.09
C ARG A 179 15.91 -11.77 9.16
N GLY A 180 15.45 -12.46 8.10
CA GLY A 180 15.44 -13.92 8.04
C GLY A 180 14.32 -14.60 8.84
N GLU A 181 13.30 -13.86 9.28
CA GLU A 181 12.10 -14.43 9.88
C GLU A 181 11.16 -15.03 8.84
N HIS A 182 10.28 -15.92 9.30
CA HIS A 182 9.15 -16.40 8.52
C HIS A 182 8.20 -15.26 8.14
N THR A 183 7.66 -15.34 6.94
CA THR A 183 6.88 -14.25 6.33
C THR A 183 5.38 -14.54 6.30
N ASP A 184 4.76 -14.65 7.48
CA ASP A 184 3.31 -14.73 7.55
C ASP A 184 2.69 -13.46 6.96
N ARG A 185 1.61 -13.61 6.21
CA ARG A 185 0.92 -12.50 5.54
C ARG A 185 -0.59 -12.60 5.72
N LEU A 186 -1.22 -11.45 5.96
CA LEU A 186 -2.64 -11.27 5.69
C LEU A 186 -2.79 -10.71 4.28
N LEU A 187 -3.65 -11.35 3.47
CA LEU A 187 -4.11 -10.81 2.19
C LEU A 187 -5.29 -9.89 2.47
N VAL A 188 -5.25 -8.71 1.89
CA VAL A 188 -6.36 -7.76 1.94
C VAL A 188 -6.88 -7.44 0.56
N ARG A 189 -8.16 -7.09 0.50
CA ARG A 189 -8.88 -6.64 -0.67
C ARG A 189 -9.47 -5.26 -0.42
N TRP A 190 -9.17 -4.32 -1.29
CA TRP A 190 -9.72 -2.98 -1.29
C TRP A 190 -10.64 -2.80 -2.48
N GLN A 191 -11.91 -2.66 -2.20
CA GLN A 191 -12.95 -2.62 -3.23
C GLN A 191 -12.81 -1.38 -4.11
N VAL A 192 -12.97 -1.55 -5.44
CA VAL A 192 -12.96 -0.50 -6.44
C VAL A 192 -14.28 -0.45 -7.18
N ALA A 193 -14.72 -1.56 -7.76
CA ALA A 193 -15.98 -1.63 -8.52
C ALA A 193 -17.18 -1.29 -7.63
N GLY A 194 -18.09 -0.47 -8.14
CA GLY A 194 -19.29 -0.04 -7.42
C GLY A 194 -19.07 1.06 -6.38
N CYS A 195 -17.84 1.55 -6.21
CA CYS A 195 -17.52 2.65 -5.31
C CYS A 195 -17.37 3.96 -6.10
N ALA A 196 -18.03 5.03 -5.65
CA ALA A 196 -17.94 6.35 -6.30
C ALA A 196 -16.59 7.05 -6.01
N SER A 197 -15.89 6.66 -4.96
CA SER A 197 -14.57 7.18 -4.57
C SER A 197 -13.81 6.12 -3.78
N ALA A 198 -12.51 6.29 -3.64
CA ALA A 198 -11.75 5.56 -2.64
C ALA A 198 -12.47 5.67 -1.30
N GLN A 199 -12.75 4.54 -0.65
CA GLN A 199 -13.52 4.50 0.60
C GLN A 199 -13.03 5.58 1.57
N PRO A 200 -13.93 6.25 2.29
CA PRO A 200 -13.52 7.14 3.36
C PRO A 200 -12.66 6.38 4.37
N LEU A 201 -11.85 7.11 5.14
CA LEU A 201 -11.07 6.52 6.23
C LEU A 201 -11.95 5.56 7.02
N GLY A 202 -11.55 4.29 7.14
CA GLY A 202 -12.21 3.35 8.02
C GLY A 202 -12.13 3.85 9.47
N ALA A 203 -12.85 3.19 10.35
CA ALA A 203 -12.74 3.40 11.79
C ALA A 203 -12.19 2.13 12.44
N PRO A 204 -11.54 2.26 13.62
CA PRO A 204 -11.23 1.09 14.41
C PRO A 204 -12.50 0.27 14.67
N ALA A 205 -12.37 -1.04 14.69
CA ALA A 205 -13.47 -1.92 15.06
C ALA A 205 -13.89 -1.63 16.52
N THR A 206 -15.19 -1.62 16.77
CA THR A 206 -15.75 -1.32 18.08
C THR A 206 -16.24 -2.56 18.82
N THR A 207 -16.39 -3.68 18.10
CA THR A 207 -16.86 -4.95 18.64
C THR A 207 -15.97 -6.09 18.17
N ALA A 208 -15.74 -7.06 19.03
CA ALA A 208 -15.08 -8.31 18.73
C ALA A 208 -15.62 -9.40 19.66
N GLU A 209 -15.73 -10.65 19.20
CA GLU A 209 -16.00 -11.78 20.05
C GLU A 209 -14.72 -12.24 20.77
N TRP A 210 -13.59 -12.09 20.10
CA TRP A 210 -12.26 -12.21 20.66
C TRP A 210 -11.25 -11.43 19.84
N THR A 211 -10.04 -11.22 20.36
CA THR A 211 -9.02 -10.39 19.73
C THR A 211 -7.72 -11.15 19.56
N ILE A 212 -6.93 -10.74 18.53
CA ILE A 212 -5.58 -11.23 18.30
C ILE A 212 -4.62 -10.06 18.55
N PRO A 213 -3.82 -10.12 19.63
CA PRO A 213 -2.93 -9.01 19.98
C PRO A 213 -1.79 -8.84 18.99
N THR A 214 -1.30 -7.61 18.89
CA THR A 214 -0.07 -7.26 18.15
C THR A 214 0.93 -6.60 19.10
N PRO A 215 2.25 -6.76 18.90
CA PRO A 215 3.23 -6.00 19.65
C PRO A 215 3.16 -4.52 19.31
N ASP A 216 3.62 -3.64 20.18
CA ASP A 216 3.68 -2.19 19.90
C ASP A 216 4.61 -1.88 18.73
N ASP A 217 5.79 -2.48 18.73
CA ASP A 217 6.80 -2.32 17.70
C ASP A 217 7.58 -3.62 17.49
N ILE A 218 7.13 -4.45 16.56
CA ILE A 218 7.82 -5.70 16.20
C ILE A 218 9.17 -5.45 15.54
N GLU A 219 9.32 -4.33 14.83
CA GLU A 219 10.55 -4.02 14.12
C GLU A 219 11.67 -3.67 15.10
N ALA A 220 11.35 -2.90 16.15
CA ALA A 220 12.27 -2.67 17.26
C ALA A 220 12.60 -3.97 18.02
N LEU A 221 11.62 -4.84 18.25
CA LEU A 221 11.83 -6.14 18.89
C LEU A 221 12.74 -7.05 18.06
N ARG A 222 12.61 -7.07 16.74
CA ARG A 222 13.50 -7.85 15.84
C ARG A 222 14.96 -7.46 15.97
N VAL A 223 15.23 -6.21 16.34
CA VAL A 223 16.59 -5.69 16.56
C VAL A 223 17.08 -5.98 17.97
N SER A 224 16.26 -5.70 18.98
CA SER A 224 16.65 -5.71 20.40
C SER A 224 16.46 -7.06 21.09
N ASN A 225 15.44 -7.85 20.69
CA ASN A 225 15.09 -9.12 21.31
C ASN A 225 14.45 -10.08 20.29
N ARG A 226 15.29 -10.74 19.50
CA ARG A 226 14.86 -11.68 18.45
C ARG A 226 14.01 -12.83 18.98
N SER A 227 14.34 -13.34 20.18
CA SER A 227 13.59 -14.44 20.80
C SER A 227 12.15 -14.03 21.12
N GLU A 228 11.95 -12.82 21.61
CA GLU A 228 10.61 -12.26 21.87
C GLU A 228 9.84 -12.02 20.57
N ALA A 229 10.51 -11.50 19.53
CA ALA A 229 9.89 -11.33 18.21
C ALA A 229 9.41 -12.67 17.64
N GLN A 230 10.20 -13.73 17.75
CA GLN A 230 9.82 -15.08 17.34
C GLN A 230 8.64 -15.63 18.18
N ALA A 231 8.64 -15.38 19.48
CA ALA A 231 7.51 -15.75 20.35
C ALA A 231 6.21 -15.03 19.94
N TRP A 232 6.29 -13.75 19.57
CA TRP A 232 5.14 -13.02 19.02
C TRP A 232 4.64 -13.65 17.72
N ARG A 233 5.53 -14.01 16.81
CA ARG A 233 5.17 -14.70 15.57
C ARG A 233 4.44 -16.02 15.84
N ALA A 234 4.98 -16.84 16.74
CA ALA A 234 4.39 -18.13 17.08
C ALA A 234 2.99 -17.99 17.71
N ARG A 235 2.81 -17.05 18.64
CA ARG A 235 1.51 -16.78 19.28
C ARG A 235 0.49 -16.30 18.24
N GLN A 236 0.82 -15.26 17.48
CA GLN A 236 -0.10 -14.67 16.50
C GLN A 236 -0.46 -15.67 15.39
N ARG A 237 0.50 -16.51 14.96
CA ARG A 237 0.25 -17.58 14.00
C ARG A 237 -0.82 -18.57 14.52
N ALA A 238 -0.73 -18.99 15.78
CA ALA A 238 -1.70 -19.88 16.39
C ALA A 238 -3.11 -19.26 16.42
N ASP A 239 -3.19 -17.97 16.75
CA ASP A 239 -4.47 -17.25 16.80
C ASP A 239 -5.06 -17.04 15.39
N LEU A 240 -4.22 -16.67 14.41
CA LEU A 240 -4.66 -16.51 13.02
C LEU A 240 -5.11 -17.85 12.40
N ARG A 241 -4.39 -18.95 12.67
CA ARG A 241 -4.86 -20.29 12.27
C ARG A 241 -6.26 -20.57 12.78
N LYS A 242 -6.50 -20.28 14.07
CA LYS A 242 -7.83 -20.45 14.68
C LYS A 242 -8.87 -19.56 14.00
N ALA A 243 -8.54 -18.31 13.70
CA ALA A 243 -9.44 -17.36 13.03
C ALA A 243 -9.80 -17.78 11.60
N PHE A 244 -8.91 -18.46 10.89
CA PHE A 244 -9.13 -18.88 9.49
C PHE A 244 -9.45 -20.36 9.30
N SER A 245 -9.58 -21.15 10.39
CA SER A 245 -9.95 -22.56 10.33
C SER A 245 -11.41 -22.88 10.66
N GLY A 246 -12.23 -21.87 10.97
CA GLY A 246 -13.62 -22.04 11.38
C GLY A 246 -14.53 -20.95 10.85
N ASP A 247 -15.68 -20.75 11.51
CA ASP A 247 -16.69 -19.74 11.13
C ASP A 247 -16.33 -18.33 11.67
N TRP A 248 -15.06 -17.95 11.53
CA TRP A 248 -14.55 -16.68 12.02
C TRP A 248 -13.95 -15.85 10.88
N LYS A 249 -13.92 -14.54 11.07
CA LYS A 249 -13.20 -13.61 10.19
C LYS A 249 -12.54 -12.49 10.99
N VAL A 250 -11.46 -11.96 10.46
CA VAL A 250 -10.83 -10.73 10.95
C VAL A 250 -11.64 -9.56 10.40
N ALA A 251 -12.39 -8.87 11.27
CA ALA A 251 -13.30 -7.79 10.91
C ALA A 251 -12.61 -6.40 10.87
N GLY A 252 -11.41 -6.28 11.40
CA GLY A 252 -10.68 -5.02 11.44
C GLY A 252 -9.65 -4.96 12.56
N LEU A 253 -9.23 -3.75 12.91
CA LEU A 253 -8.30 -3.47 13.99
C LEU A 253 -9.00 -2.64 15.08
N MET A 254 -8.84 -3.06 16.33
CA MET A 254 -9.33 -2.35 17.52
C MET A 254 -8.45 -1.13 17.81
N SER A 255 -8.92 -0.23 18.66
CA SER A 255 -8.17 0.99 19.04
C SER A 255 -6.88 0.70 19.82
N ASP A 256 -6.78 -0.45 20.49
CA ASP A 256 -5.57 -0.93 21.17
C ASP A 256 -4.54 -1.59 20.24
N GLY A 257 -4.87 -1.73 18.96
CA GLY A 257 -4.02 -2.34 17.93
C GLY A 257 -4.17 -3.86 17.80
N SER A 258 -5.08 -4.50 18.54
CA SER A 258 -5.42 -5.90 18.32
C SER A 258 -6.37 -6.08 17.13
N TYR A 259 -6.32 -7.23 16.46
CA TYR A 259 -7.31 -7.57 15.45
C TYR A 259 -8.62 -7.99 16.11
N ALA A 260 -9.73 -7.46 15.61
CA ALA A 260 -11.07 -7.88 16.00
C ALA A 260 -11.46 -9.13 15.21
N VAL A 261 -11.90 -10.17 15.90
CA VAL A 261 -12.42 -11.41 15.30
C VAL A 261 -13.88 -11.56 15.65
N VAL A 262 -14.69 -11.81 14.63
CA VAL A 262 -16.15 -12.00 14.74
C VAL A 262 -16.57 -13.26 13.98
N ARG A 263 -17.81 -13.70 14.14
CA ARG A 263 -18.39 -14.75 13.29
C ARG A 263 -18.43 -14.30 11.83
N ALA A 264 -18.14 -15.22 10.91
CA ALA A 264 -18.13 -14.95 9.47
C ALA A 264 -19.54 -14.78 8.89
#